data_1f93b653cb7ea8fe4904c5b1487f266d
#
_entry.id   1f93b653cb7ea8fe4904c5b1487f266d
#
_cell.length_a   1.000
_cell.length_b   1.000
_cell.length_c   1.000
_cell.angle_alpha   90.00
_cell.angle_beta   90.00
_cell.angle_gamma   90.00
#
_symmetry.space_group_name_H-M   'P 1'
#
loop_
_entity.id
_entity.type
_entity.pdbx_description
1 polymer ?
#
loop_
_entity_poly.entity_id
_entity_poly.type
_entity_poly.pdbx_seq_one_letter_code
_entity_poly.pdbx_strand_id
1 'polypeptide(L)'
;MSVRLAVYLKGKDAKKYRKNVEYGSARWGNKTDIAPFMDPKPENNIILTQTEGLMMSGRPKNPAHARNKNVLVVGGSGSGKTRFFIKPNLMQMHSSYVVTDPKGTVLIEVGKLLSRGTPKLDKDGNPVRGKNGKIVYEPYKIKVFNTINFSKSMHYNPFAYIHNEKDILKLVTVLIANTKGEGKSGDDIWVKAETMLYTALIGYIYYEAPTNEQNFSTLVEMINAMEVREDDESFKNAVDLLFDALEQKAPDHFALRQYKKYKLAAG
;
A
#
# COMPACT_ATOMS: atom_id res chain seq x y z
N MET A 1 30.59 53.31 -3.32
CA MET A 1 30.03 52.54 -2.20
C MET A 1 30.98 52.66 -1.02
N SER A 2 30.55 53.15 0.16
CA SER A 2 31.46 53.33 1.28
C SER A 2 31.88 51.97 1.85
N VAL A 3 33.14 51.80 2.24
CA VAL A 3 33.70 50.59 2.86
C VAL A 3 32.86 50.13 4.06
N ARG A 4 32.32 51.11 4.81
CA ARG A 4 31.40 50.83 5.95
C ARG A 4 30.12 50.08 5.52
N LEU A 5 29.50 50.46 4.40
CA LEU A 5 28.30 49.81 3.89
C LEU A 5 28.61 48.36 3.43
N ALA A 6 29.75 48.17 2.74
CA ALA A 6 30.16 46.85 2.29
C ALA A 6 30.48 45.91 3.47
N VAL A 7 31.11 46.40 4.53
CA VAL A 7 31.37 45.64 5.77
C VAL A 7 30.07 45.35 6.51
N TYR A 8 29.14 46.29 6.57
CA TYR A 8 27.82 46.08 7.18
C TYR A 8 27.01 45.02 6.43
N LEU A 9 26.94 45.10 5.09
CA LEU A 9 26.21 44.11 4.28
C LEU A 9 26.84 42.70 4.40
N LYS A 10 28.16 42.61 4.35
CA LYS A 10 28.89 41.36 4.55
C LYS A 10 28.73 40.81 5.97
N GLY A 11 28.67 41.67 6.97
CA GLY A 11 28.42 41.27 8.37
C GLY A 11 26.97 40.84 8.66
N LYS A 12 26.00 41.39 7.88
CA LYS A 12 24.59 41.02 8.00
C LYS A 12 24.33 39.58 7.53
N ASP A 13 25.05 39.12 6.53
CA ASP A 13 24.95 37.76 5.98
C ASP A 13 25.98 36.80 6.55
N ALA A 14 26.88 37.28 7.42
CA ALA A 14 27.87 36.43 8.09
C ALA A 14 27.15 35.47 9.05
N LYS A 15 27.44 34.18 8.92
CA LYS A 15 26.95 33.16 9.86
C LYS A 15 27.40 33.55 11.27
N LYS A 16 26.46 33.86 12.15
CA LYS A 16 26.74 34.13 13.56
C LYS A 16 27.15 32.81 14.24
N TYR A 17 28.45 32.61 14.37
CA TYR A 17 28.98 31.51 15.19
C TYR A 17 28.62 31.77 16.66
N ARG A 18 27.87 30.87 17.25
CA ARG A 18 27.58 30.91 18.69
C ARG A 18 28.77 30.30 19.43
N LYS A 19 29.25 30.97 20.45
CA LYS A 19 30.30 30.47 21.32
C LYS A 19 29.89 29.10 21.87
N ASN A 20 30.73 28.07 21.77
CA ASN A 20 30.49 26.67 22.17
C ASN A 20 29.49 25.86 21.28
N VAL A 21 29.32 26.22 20.00
CA VAL A 21 28.54 25.41 19.07
C VAL A 21 29.42 25.14 17.84
N GLU A 22 30.23 24.09 17.91
CA GLU A 22 31.26 23.82 16.89
C GLU A 22 30.70 23.18 15.61
N TYR A 23 29.54 22.46 15.66
CA TYR A 23 29.03 21.66 14.54
C TYR A 23 27.58 21.97 14.13
N GLY A 24 27.09 23.16 14.38
CA GLY A 24 25.75 23.60 13.96
C GLY A 24 24.96 24.27 15.08
N SER A 25 23.80 24.84 14.72
CA SER A 25 22.92 25.53 15.66
C SER A 25 21.77 24.65 16.17
N ALA A 26 21.86 23.33 15.99
CA ALA A 26 20.83 22.39 16.44
C ALA A 26 20.78 22.33 17.98
N ARG A 27 19.60 22.32 18.53
CA ARG A 27 19.31 22.15 19.96
C ARG A 27 18.04 21.31 20.13
N TRP A 28 17.87 20.76 21.30
CA TRP A 28 16.58 20.15 21.67
C TRP A 28 15.47 21.21 21.65
N GLY A 29 14.36 20.89 21.00
CA GLY A 29 13.17 21.74 20.97
C GLY A 29 12.46 21.77 22.34
N ASN A 30 11.77 22.85 22.61
CA ASN A 30 10.88 23.00 23.75
C ASN A 30 9.41 23.09 23.25
N LYS A 31 8.45 23.24 24.18
CA LYS A 31 7.01 23.32 23.84
C LYS A 31 6.69 24.41 22.81
N THR A 32 7.36 25.56 22.88
CA THR A 32 7.12 26.66 21.94
C THR A 32 7.65 26.37 20.54
N ASP A 33 8.72 25.59 20.45
CA ASP A 33 9.26 25.14 19.17
C ASP A 33 8.37 24.08 18.49
N ILE A 34 7.68 23.25 19.28
CA ILE A 34 6.87 22.12 18.81
C ILE A 34 5.43 22.56 18.50
N ALA A 35 4.87 23.50 19.28
CA ALA A 35 3.49 23.96 19.17
C ALA A 35 3.03 24.30 17.72
N PRO A 36 3.84 24.94 16.87
CA PRO A 36 3.44 25.22 15.49
C PRO A 36 3.17 23.99 14.62
N PHE A 37 3.67 22.81 15.01
CA PHE A 37 3.51 21.53 14.30
C PHE A 37 2.40 20.66 14.84
N MET A 38 1.69 21.12 15.86
CA MET A 38 0.53 20.47 16.47
C MET A 38 -0.76 21.16 16.01
N ASP A 39 -1.81 20.37 15.78
CA ASP A 39 -3.16 20.91 15.63
C ASP A 39 -3.73 21.22 17.02
N PRO A 40 -4.46 22.35 17.20
CA PRO A 40 -5.10 22.66 18.46
C PRO A 40 -6.10 21.62 18.96
N LYS A 41 -6.71 20.86 18.03
CA LYS A 41 -7.58 19.74 18.36
C LYS A 41 -6.74 18.47 18.49
N PRO A 42 -6.68 17.85 19.69
CA PRO A 42 -5.85 16.67 19.94
C PRO A 42 -6.11 15.53 18.95
N GLU A 43 -7.36 15.31 18.58
CA GLU A 43 -7.79 14.27 17.65
C GLU A 43 -7.28 14.43 16.21
N ASN A 44 -6.79 15.60 15.84
CA ASN A 44 -6.20 15.87 14.54
C ASN A 44 -4.68 15.63 14.48
N ASN A 45 -4.11 15.03 15.52
CA ASN A 45 -2.68 14.78 15.62
C ASN A 45 -2.37 13.29 15.64
N ILE A 46 -1.21 12.94 15.10
CA ILE A 46 -0.53 11.69 15.45
C ILE A 46 0.00 11.88 16.88
N ILE A 47 -0.38 11.01 17.79
CA ILE A 47 0.12 11.01 19.16
C ILE A 47 1.57 10.52 19.14
N LEU A 48 2.50 11.38 19.55
CA LEU A 48 3.92 11.04 19.66
C LEU A 48 4.27 10.65 21.10
N THR A 49 3.88 11.47 22.06
CA THR A 49 4.07 11.24 23.49
C THR A 49 2.80 11.64 24.26
N GLN A 50 2.87 11.68 25.56
CA GLN A 50 1.74 12.14 26.39
C GLN A 50 1.37 13.63 26.15
N THR A 51 2.32 14.43 25.73
CA THR A 51 2.17 15.90 25.60
C THR A 51 2.42 16.41 24.19
N GLU A 52 3.09 15.66 23.33
CA GLU A 52 3.45 16.05 21.99
C GLU A 52 2.68 15.25 20.93
N GLY A 53 2.28 15.97 19.90
CA GLY A 53 1.65 15.42 18.72
C GLY A 53 2.23 16.01 17.43
N LEU A 54 1.86 15.41 16.31
CA LEU A 54 2.17 15.92 14.98
C LEU A 54 0.86 16.05 14.21
N MET A 55 0.54 17.26 13.76
CA MET A 55 -0.68 17.51 12.99
C MET A 55 -0.77 16.59 11.75
N MET A 56 -1.94 16.04 11.52
CA MET A 56 -2.19 15.16 10.36
C MET A 56 -2.39 15.93 9.07
N SER A 57 -2.80 17.20 9.13
CA SER A 57 -2.99 18.03 7.95
C SER A 57 -1.69 18.16 7.15
N GLY A 58 -1.74 17.81 5.86
CA GLY A 58 -0.65 18.09 4.92
C GLY A 58 -0.63 19.53 4.43
N ARG A 59 -1.68 20.33 4.73
CA ARG A 59 -1.85 21.72 4.29
C ARG A 59 -2.19 22.61 5.50
N PRO A 60 -1.23 22.84 6.40
CA PRO A 60 -1.43 23.78 7.52
C PRO A 60 -1.62 25.21 7.00
N LYS A 61 -2.20 26.08 7.83
CA LYS A 61 -2.38 27.50 7.51
C LYS A 61 -1.06 28.18 7.11
N ASN A 62 0.04 27.86 7.80
CA ASN A 62 1.38 28.27 7.42
C ASN A 62 2.12 27.09 6.74
N PRO A 63 2.43 27.15 5.44
CA PRO A 63 3.14 26.09 4.72
C PRO A 63 4.50 25.73 5.33
N ALA A 64 5.17 26.66 6.02
CA ALA A 64 6.43 26.41 6.70
C ALA A 64 6.30 25.38 7.86
N HIS A 65 5.10 25.12 8.34
CA HIS A 65 4.81 24.13 9.38
C HIS A 65 4.44 22.75 8.80
N ALA A 66 4.33 22.62 7.48
CA ALA A 66 4.11 21.31 6.86
C ALA A 66 5.31 20.40 7.14
N ARG A 67 5.03 19.17 7.61
CA ARG A 67 6.06 18.18 7.90
C ARG A 67 5.67 16.83 7.30
N ASN A 68 6.68 16.02 7.03
CA ASN A 68 6.51 14.61 6.73
C ASN A 68 5.86 13.92 7.94
N LYS A 69 4.96 12.97 7.67
CA LYS A 69 4.23 12.20 8.68
C LYS A 69 4.89 10.85 9.01
N ASN A 70 6.06 10.58 8.45
CA ASN A 70 6.83 9.40 8.81
C ASN A 70 7.38 9.55 10.23
N VAL A 71 7.06 8.60 11.11
CA VAL A 71 7.49 8.58 12.50
C VAL A 71 8.33 7.35 12.75
N LEU A 72 9.54 7.54 13.21
CA LEU A 72 10.41 6.47 13.68
C LEU A 72 10.34 6.36 15.20
N VAL A 73 9.86 5.21 15.70
CA VAL A 73 9.79 4.93 17.14
C VAL A 73 10.88 3.92 17.53
N VAL A 74 11.86 4.37 18.28
CA VAL A 74 13.01 3.55 18.70
C VAL A 74 12.83 3.11 20.15
N GLY A 75 13.08 1.82 20.41
CA GLY A 75 13.02 1.27 21.76
C GLY A 75 13.30 -0.24 21.77
N GLY A 76 13.84 -0.76 22.83
CA GLY A 76 14.09 -2.19 23.03
C GLY A 76 12.81 -3.02 23.14
N SER A 77 12.96 -4.34 23.30
CA SER A 77 11.83 -5.22 23.60
C SER A 77 11.20 -4.84 24.94
N GLY A 78 9.88 -4.85 25.03
CA GLY A 78 9.18 -4.47 26.27
C GLY A 78 9.08 -2.97 26.57
N SER A 79 9.74 -2.09 25.77
CA SER A 79 9.72 -0.62 26.00
C SER A 79 8.34 0.04 25.80
N GLY A 80 7.31 -0.73 25.42
CA GLY A 80 5.95 -0.22 25.30
C GLY A 80 5.61 0.44 23.96
N LYS A 81 6.43 0.30 22.90
CA LYS A 81 6.16 0.89 21.58
C LYS A 81 4.72 0.64 21.09
N THR A 82 4.28 -0.61 21.16
CA THR A 82 2.91 -0.97 20.77
C THR A 82 1.87 -0.35 21.71
N ARG A 83 2.13 -0.36 23.02
CA ARG A 83 1.21 0.12 24.06
C ARG A 83 1.04 1.63 24.02
N PHE A 84 2.13 2.38 23.88
CA PHE A 84 2.13 3.83 24.04
C PHE A 84 2.10 4.62 22.73
N PHE A 85 2.40 3.96 21.59
CA PHE A 85 2.36 4.62 20.30
C PHE A 85 1.30 4.00 19.37
N ILE A 86 1.40 2.69 19.06
CA ILE A 86 0.52 2.07 18.05
C ILE A 86 -0.95 2.08 18.50
N LYS A 87 -1.24 1.53 19.69
CA LYS A 87 -2.63 1.40 20.16
C LYS A 87 -3.32 2.74 20.35
N PRO A 88 -2.72 3.76 21.02
CA PRO A 88 -3.38 5.07 21.17
C PRO A 88 -3.72 5.71 19.83
N ASN A 89 -2.83 5.62 18.84
CA ASN A 89 -3.10 6.17 17.51
C ASN A 89 -4.21 5.40 16.77
N LEU A 90 -4.29 4.07 16.89
CA LEU A 90 -5.40 3.30 16.34
C LEU A 90 -6.73 3.63 17.04
N MET A 91 -6.69 3.83 18.36
CA MET A 91 -7.89 4.14 19.15
C MET A 91 -8.47 5.53 18.87
N GLN A 92 -7.71 6.44 18.25
CA GLN A 92 -8.25 7.71 17.77
C GLN A 92 -9.29 7.54 16.65
N MET A 93 -9.21 6.47 15.87
CA MET A 93 -10.19 6.12 14.83
C MET A 93 -10.51 7.24 13.84
N HIS A 94 -9.52 8.03 13.46
CA HIS A 94 -9.68 9.17 12.53
C HIS A 94 -9.20 8.90 11.11
N SER A 95 -8.68 7.69 10.83
CA SER A 95 -8.07 7.34 9.54
C SER A 95 -8.28 5.89 9.20
N SER A 96 -8.02 5.50 7.97
CA SER A 96 -7.79 4.12 7.59
C SER A 96 -6.38 3.70 7.99
N TYR A 97 -6.22 2.46 8.44
CA TYR A 97 -4.95 1.96 8.97
C TYR A 97 -4.54 0.68 8.25
N VAL A 98 -3.24 0.54 8.00
CA VAL A 98 -2.60 -0.73 7.66
C VAL A 98 -1.60 -1.03 8.77
N VAL A 99 -1.74 -2.19 9.42
CA VAL A 99 -0.95 -2.54 10.60
C VAL A 99 -0.29 -3.89 10.38
N THR A 100 1.03 -3.96 10.56
CA THR A 100 1.75 -5.23 10.69
C THR A 100 1.75 -5.65 12.16
N ASP A 101 1.17 -6.81 12.46
CA ASP A 101 1.02 -7.34 13.82
C ASP A 101 1.58 -8.76 13.94
N PRO A 102 2.91 -8.92 14.01
CA PRO A 102 3.55 -10.24 14.01
C PRO A 102 3.13 -11.15 15.16
N LYS A 103 2.63 -10.57 16.26
CA LYS A 103 2.16 -11.30 17.44
C LYS A 103 0.65 -11.48 17.48
N GLY A 104 -0.11 -10.82 16.61
CA GLY A 104 -1.58 -10.82 16.62
C GLY A 104 -2.22 -10.10 17.82
N THR A 105 -1.43 -9.44 18.65
CA THR A 105 -1.93 -8.82 19.90
C THR A 105 -2.69 -7.52 19.67
N VAL A 106 -2.35 -6.76 18.64
CA VAL A 106 -3.03 -5.49 18.31
C VAL A 106 -4.46 -5.77 17.89
N LEU A 107 -4.67 -6.75 17.02
CA LEU A 107 -6.01 -7.16 16.59
C LEU A 107 -6.88 -7.61 17.75
N ILE A 108 -6.33 -8.44 18.65
CA ILE A 108 -7.07 -8.98 19.81
C ILE A 108 -7.49 -7.85 20.75
N GLU A 109 -6.59 -6.90 21.03
CA GLU A 109 -6.83 -5.87 22.03
C GLU A 109 -7.65 -4.68 21.51
N VAL A 110 -7.48 -4.29 20.24
CA VAL A 110 -8.09 -3.07 19.67
C VAL A 110 -9.17 -3.40 18.63
N GLY A 111 -9.16 -4.58 18.03
CA GLY A 111 -10.05 -4.95 16.94
C GLY A 111 -11.53 -4.83 17.30
N LYS A 112 -11.93 -5.23 18.52
CA LYS A 112 -13.34 -5.11 18.98
C LYS A 112 -13.78 -3.64 19.09
N LEU A 113 -12.89 -2.76 19.52
CA LEU A 113 -13.17 -1.32 19.57
C LEU A 113 -13.33 -0.75 18.16
N LEU A 114 -12.42 -1.07 17.25
CA LEU A 114 -12.48 -0.64 15.86
C LEU A 114 -13.72 -1.19 15.14
N SER A 115 -14.11 -2.44 15.39
CA SER A 115 -15.33 -3.00 14.81
C SER A 115 -16.61 -2.36 15.32
N ARG A 116 -16.59 -1.77 16.53
CA ARG A 116 -17.67 -0.93 17.02
C ARG A 116 -17.69 0.43 16.32
N GLY A 117 -16.53 1.02 16.09
CA GLY A 117 -16.33 2.29 15.42
C GLY A 117 -16.60 3.53 16.26
N THR A 118 -16.69 4.65 15.59
CA THR A 118 -17.01 5.96 16.20
C THR A 118 -18.50 6.27 16.13
N PRO A 119 -19.05 7.07 17.03
CA PRO A 119 -20.39 7.60 16.88
C PRO A 119 -20.55 8.33 15.55
N LYS A 120 -21.59 8.03 14.82
CA LYS A 120 -21.97 8.80 13.65
C LYS A 120 -22.45 10.16 14.09
N LEU A 121 -21.87 11.22 13.52
CA LEU A 121 -22.23 12.60 13.82
C LEU A 121 -23.14 13.17 12.73
N ASP A 122 -24.07 14.04 13.12
CA ASP A 122 -24.84 14.85 12.20
C ASP A 122 -24.03 16.08 11.71
N LYS A 123 -24.67 16.96 10.95
CA LYS A 123 -24.02 18.17 10.40
C LYS A 123 -23.58 19.17 11.49
N ASP A 124 -24.20 19.09 12.65
CA ASP A 124 -23.94 19.97 13.80
C ASP A 124 -22.95 19.35 14.79
N GLY A 125 -22.45 18.12 14.48
CA GLY A 125 -21.48 17.42 15.31
C GLY A 125 -22.10 16.62 16.47
N ASN A 126 -23.43 16.45 16.50
CA ASN A 126 -24.10 15.67 17.53
C ASN A 126 -24.21 14.19 17.13
N PRO A 127 -24.16 13.26 18.10
CA PRO A 127 -24.34 11.84 17.81
C PRO A 127 -25.73 11.52 17.26
N VAL A 128 -25.78 10.91 16.10
CA VAL A 128 -27.02 10.44 15.49
C VAL A 128 -27.61 9.30 16.31
N ARG A 129 -28.91 9.38 16.59
CA ARG A 129 -29.66 8.32 17.28
C ARG A 129 -30.56 7.59 16.32
N GLY A 130 -30.58 6.26 16.42
CA GLY A 130 -31.49 5.40 15.67
C GLY A 130 -32.93 5.44 16.21
N LYS A 131 -33.84 4.76 15.55
CA LYS A 131 -35.26 4.66 15.94
C LYS A 131 -35.48 4.14 17.36
N ASN A 132 -34.52 3.41 17.93
CA ASN A 132 -34.53 2.88 19.28
C ASN A 132 -33.88 3.81 20.31
N GLY A 133 -33.58 5.06 19.98
CA GLY A 133 -32.90 6.06 20.82
C GLY A 133 -31.40 5.82 21.05
N LYS A 134 -30.84 4.70 20.57
CA LYS A 134 -29.43 4.38 20.74
C LYS A 134 -28.56 5.12 19.74
N ILE A 135 -27.33 5.44 20.13
CA ILE A 135 -26.33 6.06 19.24
C ILE A 135 -26.00 5.10 18.11
N VAL A 136 -25.99 5.62 16.89
CA VAL A 136 -25.53 4.91 15.68
C VAL A 136 -24.01 5.04 15.59
N TYR A 137 -23.32 3.93 15.35
CA TYR A 137 -21.87 3.91 15.18
C TYR A 137 -21.50 3.62 13.73
N GLU A 138 -20.37 4.15 13.28
CA GLU A 138 -19.74 3.85 11.99
C GLU A 138 -18.57 2.90 12.22
N PRO A 139 -18.76 1.58 12.00
CA PRO A 139 -17.73 0.58 12.27
C PRO A 139 -16.62 0.61 11.23
N TYR A 140 -15.40 0.29 11.64
CA TYR A 140 -14.32 -0.02 10.73
C TYR A 140 -14.53 -1.39 10.10
N LYS A 141 -14.28 -1.48 8.80
CA LYS A 141 -14.19 -2.77 8.09
C LYS A 141 -12.79 -3.33 8.33
N ILE A 142 -12.68 -4.29 9.24
CA ILE A 142 -11.41 -4.95 9.55
C ILE A 142 -11.17 -6.06 8.55
N LYS A 143 -10.00 -6.03 7.91
CA LYS A 143 -9.51 -7.10 7.04
C LYS A 143 -8.23 -7.66 7.65
N VAL A 144 -8.17 -8.99 7.75
CA VAL A 144 -7.03 -9.71 8.33
C VAL A 144 -6.38 -10.57 7.27
N PHE A 145 -5.11 -10.35 7.01
CA PHE A 145 -4.28 -11.21 6.19
C PHE A 145 -3.32 -11.97 7.11
N ASN A 146 -3.59 -13.25 7.33
CA ASN A 146 -2.84 -14.09 8.26
C ASN A 146 -1.97 -15.07 7.48
N THR A 147 -0.65 -14.81 7.46
CA THR A 147 0.34 -15.65 6.76
C THR A 147 0.82 -16.84 7.60
N ILE A 148 0.48 -16.90 8.89
CA ILE A 148 0.84 -18.01 9.80
C ILE A 148 -0.25 -19.09 9.77
N ASN A 149 -1.51 -18.66 9.80
CA ASN A 149 -2.66 -19.57 9.76
C ASN A 149 -3.65 -19.10 8.69
N PHE A 150 -3.54 -19.67 7.50
CA PHE A 150 -4.36 -19.30 6.35
C PHE A 150 -5.86 -19.53 6.57
N SER A 151 -6.25 -20.52 7.41
CA SER A 151 -7.67 -20.74 7.73
C SER A 151 -8.31 -19.57 8.49
N LYS A 152 -7.49 -18.73 9.13
CA LYS A 152 -7.91 -17.48 9.81
C LYS A 152 -7.66 -16.22 8.99
N SER A 153 -7.20 -16.38 7.76
CA SER A 153 -6.95 -15.26 6.84
C SER A 153 -8.18 -14.94 6.02
N MET A 154 -8.38 -13.68 5.72
CA MET A 154 -9.32 -13.28 4.68
C MET A 154 -8.75 -13.63 3.31
N HIS A 155 -9.62 -14.05 2.40
CA HIS A 155 -9.26 -14.28 1.02
C HIS A 155 -9.10 -12.94 0.28
N TYR A 156 -8.11 -12.91 -0.59
CA TYR A 156 -7.85 -11.80 -1.48
C TYR A 156 -7.77 -12.31 -2.92
N ASN A 157 -8.67 -11.82 -3.76
CA ASN A 157 -8.63 -12.11 -5.18
C ASN A 157 -8.22 -10.85 -5.95
N PRO A 158 -7.00 -10.78 -6.51
CA PRO A 158 -6.53 -9.59 -7.24
C PRO A 158 -7.31 -9.32 -8.53
N PHE A 159 -7.96 -10.32 -9.13
CA PHE A 159 -8.80 -10.12 -10.32
C PHE A 159 -9.95 -9.14 -10.06
N ALA A 160 -10.48 -9.09 -8.84
CA ALA A 160 -11.53 -8.13 -8.45
C ALA A 160 -11.09 -6.66 -8.53
N TYR A 161 -9.82 -6.38 -8.71
CA TYR A 161 -9.23 -5.03 -8.79
C TYR A 161 -8.70 -4.70 -10.20
N ILE A 162 -8.90 -5.58 -11.17
CA ILE A 162 -8.60 -5.33 -12.57
C ILE A 162 -9.76 -4.55 -13.17
N HIS A 163 -9.48 -3.42 -13.78
CA HIS A 163 -10.45 -2.59 -14.47
C HIS A 163 -10.09 -2.36 -15.95
N ASN A 164 -8.84 -2.60 -16.32
CA ASN A 164 -8.31 -2.38 -17.65
C ASN A 164 -7.00 -3.15 -17.88
N GLU A 165 -6.51 -3.15 -19.12
CA GLU A 165 -5.27 -3.82 -19.53
C GLU A 165 -4.03 -3.38 -18.72
N LYS A 166 -3.97 -2.11 -18.28
CA LYS A 166 -2.85 -1.62 -17.48
C LYS A 166 -2.80 -2.29 -16.10
N ASP A 167 -3.97 -2.63 -15.54
CA ASP A 167 -4.03 -3.32 -14.26
C ASP A 167 -3.61 -4.78 -14.39
N ILE A 168 -3.90 -5.42 -15.54
CA ILE A 168 -3.37 -6.75 -15.88
C ILE A 168 -1.83 -6.71 -15.90
N LEU A 169 -1.25 -5.74 -16.60
CA LEU A 169 0.21 -5.60 -16.67
C LEU A 169 0.84 -5.35 -15.30
N LYS A 170 0.20 -4.55 -14.44
CA LYS A 170 0.67 -4.35 -13.05
C LYS A 170 0.62 -5.64 -12.24
N LEU A 171 -0.49 -6.39 -12.35
CA LEU A 171 -0.61 -7.67 -11.64
C LEU A 171 0.49 -8.65 -12.06
N VAL A 172 0.73 -8.79 -13.37
CA VAL A 172 1.80 -9.64 -13.92
C VAL A 172 3.18 -9.17 -13.42
N THR A 173 3.45 -7.86 -13.47
CA THR A 173 4.73 -7.31 -13.00
C THR A 173 4.96 -7.64 -11.53
N VAL A 174 3.94 -7.48 -10.68
CA VAL A 174 4.03 -7.79 -9.25
C VAL A 174 4.19 -9.29 -9.03
N LEU A 175 3.48 -10.13 -9.78
CA LEU A 175 3.59 -11.59 -9.71
C LEU A 175 5.03 -12.03 -10.01
N ILE A 176 5.58 -11.64 -11.15
CA ILE A 176 6.93 -12.00 -11.57
C ILE A 176 7.97 -11.45 -10.56
N ALA A 177 7.85 -10.19 -10.13
CA ALA A 177 8.80 -9.60 -9.19
C ALA A 177 8.86 -10.34 -7.84
N ASN A 178 7.73 -10.91 -7.39
CA ASN A 178 7.65 -11.62 -6.10
C ASN A 178 7.89 -13.13 -6.22
N THR A 179 7.89 -13.70 -7.43
CA THR A 179 8.16 -15.14 -7.65
C THR A 179 9.61 -15.39 -8.05
N LYS A 180 10.34 -14.37 -8.50
CA LYS A 180 11.78 -14.46 -8.73
C LYS A 180 12.51 -14.67 -7.42
N GLY A 181 13.21 -15.80 -7.25
CA GLY A 181 14.11 -16.04 -6.13
C GLY A 181 15.27 -15.03 -6.11
N GLU A 182 15.77 -14.72 -4.90
CA GLU A 182 16.96 -13.89 -4.71
C GLU A 182 18.15 -14.48 -5.51
N GLY A 183 18.70 -13.72 -6.44
CA GLY A 183 20.02 -13.99 -7.03
C GLY A 183 20.07 -14.47 -8.48
N LYS A 184 18.97 -14.50 -9.22
CA LYS A 184 19.05 -14.75 -10.69
C LYS A 184 18.57 -13.54 -11.48
N SER A 185 19.56 -12.79 -11.99
CA SER A 185 19.41 -12.07 -13.26
C SER A 185 19.23 -13.14 -14.35
N GLY A 186 18.01 -13.66 -14.49
CA GLY A 186 17.67 -14.54 -15.58
C GLY A 186 17.75 -13.75 -16.89
N ASP A 187 18.15 -14.42 -17.97
CA ASP A 187 18.18 -13.83 -19.30
C ASP A 187 16.89 -13.04 -19.56
N ASP A 188 17.02 -11.79 -19.98
CA ASP A 188 15.93 -10.86 -20.22
C ASP A 188 14.85 -11.43 -21.16
N ILE A 189 15.22 -12.40 -22.00
CA ILE A 189 14.34 -13.06 -22.97
C ILE A 189 13.31 -13.96 -22.28
N TRP A 190 13.73 -14.79 -21.32
CA TRP A 190 12.84 -15.69 -20.58
C TRP A 190 11.83 -14.92 -19.73
N VAL A 191 12.27 -13.83 -19.09
CA VAL A 191 11.38 -12.95 -18.32
C VAL A 191 10.36 -12.26 -19.20
N LYS A 192 10.75 -11.87 -20.41
CA LYS A 192 9.82 -11.29 -21.40
C LYS A 192 8.80 -12.32 -21.89
N ALA A 193 9.23 -13.54 -22.19
CA ALA A 193 8.33 -14.61 -22.58
C ALA A 193 7.33 -14.96 -21.47
N GLU A 194 7.80 -15.10 -20.22
CA GLU A 194 6.96 -15.32 -19.04
C GLU A 194 5.95 -14.18 -18.84
N THR A 195 6.40 -12.92 -18.99
CA THR A 195 5.53 -11.76 -18.90
C THR A 195 4.42 -11.79 -19.95
N MET A 196 4.75 -12.15 -21.19
CA MET A 196 3.76 -12.25 -22.27
C MET A 196 2.77 -13.37 -22.01
N LEU A 197 3.23 -14.54 -21.55
CA LEU A 197 2.39 -15.68 -21.20
C LEU A 197 1.40 -15.29 -20.08
N TYR A 198 1.88 -14.83 -18.92
CA TYR A 198 0.99 -14.43 -17.84
C TYR A 198 0.03 -13.31 -18.24
N THR A 199 0.48 -12.37 -19.07
CA THR A 199 -0.40 -11.32 -19.58
C THR A 199 -1.50 -11.87 -20.47
N ALA A 200 -1.18 -12.86 -21.30
CA ALA A 200 -2.15 -13.53 -22.16
C ALA A 200 -3.18 -14.33 -21.33
N LEU A 201 -2.71 -15.17 -20.40
CA LEU A 201 -3.58 -16.03 -19.59
C LEU A 201 -4.48 -15.21 -18.66
N ILE A 202 -3.92 -14.24 -17.92
CA ILE A 202 -4.69 -13.35 -17.04
C ILE A 202 -5.66 -12.50 -17.85
N GLY A 203 -5.24 -12.02 -19.02
CA GLY A 203 -6.11 -11.30 -19.95
C GLY A 203 -7.27 -12.16 -20.44
N TYR A 204 -7.01 -13.41 -20.81
CA TYR A 204 -8.06 -14.36 -21.21
C TYR A 204 -9.06 -14.58 -20.06
N ILE A 205 -8.57 -14.90 -18.85
CA ILE A 205 -9.40 -15.12 -17.68
C ILE A 205 -10.26 -13.89 -17.38
N TYR A 206 -9.69 -12.69 -17.46
CA TYR A 206 -10.40 -11.46 -17.15
C TYR A 206 -11.53 -11.15 -18.13
N TYR A 207 -11.31 -11.36 -19.44
CA TYR A 207 -12.28 -10.97 -20.46
C TYR A 207 -13.25 -12.08 -20.85
N GLU A 208 -12.83 -13.34 -20.81
CA GLU A 208 -13.59 -14.46 -21.36
C GLU A 208 -14.16 -15.41 -20.30
N ALA A 209 -13.51 -15.49 -19.11
CA ALA A 209 -13.98 -16.41 -18.08
C ALA A 209 -15.12 -15.79 -17.23
N PRO A 210 -16.07 -16.61 -16.76
CA PRO A 210 -17.10 -16.16 -15.82
C PRO A 210 -16.49 -15.70 -14.52
N THR A 211 -17.18 -14.80 -13.78
CA THR A 211 -16.65 -14.13 -12.60
C THR A 211 -16.16 -15.07 -11.49
N ASN A 212 -16.77 -16.23 -11.34
CA ASN A 212 -16.37 -17.25 -10.35
C ASN A 212 -15.05 -17.93 -10.71
N GLU A 213 -14.64 -17.89 -11.97
CA GLU A 213 -13.38 -18.43 -12.47
C GLU A 213 -12.29 -17.37 -12.63
N GLN A 214 -12.60 -16.09 -12.44
CA GLN A 214 -11.62 -15.00 -12.46
C GLN A 214 -10.78 -15.01 -11.17
N ASN A 215 -9.83 -15.94 -11.08
CA ASN A 215 -8.96 -16.15 -9.93
C ASN A 215 -7.66 -16.87 -10.30
N PHE A 216 -6.73 -16.97 -9.34
CA PHE A 216 -5.46 -17.65 -9.55
C PHE A 216 -5.55 -19.17 -9.66
N SER A 217 -6.61 -19.81 -9.14
CA SER A 217 -6.78 -21.26 -9.34
C SER A 217 -6.94 -21.57 -10.82
N THR A 218 -7.78 -20.81 -11.53
CA THR A 218 -7.96 -20.92 -12.96
C THR A 218 -6.65 -20.66 -13.74
N LEU A 219 -5.86 -19.66 -13.31
CA LEU A 219 -4.55 -19.40 -13.92
C LEU A 219 -3.63 -20.62 -13.78
N VAL A 220 -3.56 -21.22 -12.58
CA VAL A 220 -2.73 -22.42 -12.34
C VAL A 220 -3.24 -23.60 -13.15
N GLU A 221 -4.55 -23.80 -13.27
CA GLU A 221 -5.14 -24.84 -14.10
C GLU A 221 -4.79 -24.66 -15.58
N MET A 222 -4.86 -23.42 -16.09
CA MET A 222 -4.43 -23.13 -17.46
C MET A 222 -2.95 -23.43 -17.67
N ILE A 223 -2.07 -23.03 -16.74
CA ILE A 223 -0.64 -23.33 -16.83
C ILE A 223 -0.39 -24.85 -16.83
N ASN A 224 -1.07 -25.60 -15.95
CA ASN A 224 -0.95 -27.04 -15.89
C ASN A 224 -1.48 -27.74 -17.14
N ALA A 225 -2.42 -27.11 -17.86
CA ALA A 225 -2.95 -27.62 -19.12
C ALA A 225 -2.07 -27.29 -20.34
N MET A 226 -0.97 -26.56 -20.13
CA MET A 226 0.04 -26.25 -21.16
C MET A 226 1.07 -27.38 -21.30
N GLU A 227 0.62 -28.57 -21.65
CA GLU A 227 1.53 -29.69 -21.95
C GLU A 227 2.32 -29.40 -23.22
N VAL A 228 3.59 -29.79 -23.23
CA VAL A 228 4.46 -29.75 -24.40
C VAL A 228 4.79 -31.21 -24.76
N ARG A 229 4.65 -31.56 -26.02
CA ARG A 229 5.11 -32.85 -26.56
C ARG A 229 6.30 -32.62 -27.51
N GLU A 230 7.45 -33.14 -27.13
CA GLU A 230 8.69 -32.98 -27.90
C GLU A 230 8.69 -33.79 -29.21
N ASP A 231 7.80 -34.76 -29.29
CA ASP A 231 7.69 -35.72 -30.42
C ASP A 231 6.69 -35.30 -31.50
N ASP A 232 5.91 -34.24 -31.28
CA ASP A 232 4.88 -33.75 -32.20
C ASP A 232 4.81 -32.22 -32.22
N GLU A 233 5.49 -31.60 -33.18
CA GLU A 233 5.47 -30.13 -33.37
C GLU A 233 4.08 -29.58 -33.73
N SER A 234 3.16 -30.43 -34.21
CA SER A 234 1.79 -30.05 -34.55
C SER A 234 0.83 -30.14 -33.36
N PHE A 235 1.30 -30.65 -32.21
CA PHE A 235 0.47 -30.84 -31.04
C PHE A 235 -0.02 -29.48 -30.46
N LYS A 236 -1.30 -29.37 -30.31
CA LYS A 236 -1.95 -28.24 -29.65
C LYS A 236 -2.50 -28.67 -28.30
N ASN A 237 -2.00 -28.03 -27.24
CA ASN A 237 -2.54 -28.24 -25.90
C ASN A 237 -3.90 -27.54 -25.71
N ALA A 238 -4.57 -27.79 -24.57
CA ALA A 238 -5.90 -27.23 -24.30
C ALA A 238 -5.93 -25.70 -24.35
N VAL A 239 -4.85 -25.05 -23.92
CA VAL A 239 -4.74 -23.59 -23.95
C VAL A 239 -4.59 -23.05 -25.38
N ASP A 240 -3.79 -23.74 -26.22
CA ASP A 240 -3.71 -23.40 -27.66
C ASP A 240 -5.10 -23.43 -28.31
N LEU A 241 -5.91 -24.44 -28.01
CA LEU A 241 -7.27 -24.57 -28.58
C LEU A 241 -8.20 -23.43 -28.08
N LEU A 242 -8.06 -23.01 -26.85
CA LEU A 242 -8.82 -21.85 -26.32
C LEU A 242 -8.45 -20.57 -27.08
N PHE A 243 -7.17 -20.33 -27.33
CA PHE A 243 -6.73 -19.13 -28.06
C PHE A 243 -7.05 -19.22 -29.55
N ASP A 244 -7.06 -20.41 -30.17
CA ASP A 244 -7.53 -20.61 -31.55
C ASP A 244 -9.03 -20.26 -31.67
N ALA A 245 -9.85 -20.69 -30.71
CA ALA A 245 -11.28 -20.34 -30.67
C ALA A 245 -11.47 -18.83 -30.49
N LEU A 246 -10.65 -18.21 -29.62
CA LEU A 246 -10.67 -16.76 -29.41
C LEU A 246 -10.27 -16.01 -30.69
N GLU A 247 -9.31 -16.51 -31.46
CA GLU A 247 -8.91 -15.92 -32.74
C GLU A 247 -10.05 -15.88 -33.77
N GLN A 248 -10.81 -16.95 -33.82
CA GLN A 248 -11.99 -17.00 -34.70
C GLN A 248 -13.07 -16.01 -34.29
N LYS A 249 -13.26 -15.80 -32.97
CA LYS A 249 -14.28 -14.93 -32.41
C LYS A 249 -13.86 -13.45 -32.43
N ALA A 250 -12.60 -13.16 -32.06
CA ALA A 250 -12.08 -11.81 -31.86
C ALA A 250 -10.59 -11.72 -32.22
N PRO A 251 -10.22 -11.58 -33.51
CA PRO A 251 -8.83 -11.59 -33.97
C PRO A 251 -7.93 -10.52 -33.33
N ASP A 252 -8.49 -9.38 -32.92
CA ASP A 252 -7.79 -8.26 -32.31
C ASP A 252 -7.80 -8.28 -30.78
N HIS A 253 -8.23 -9.40 -30.17
CA HIS A 253 -8.35 -9.48 -28.72
C HIS A 253 -7.00 -9.28 -28.01
N PHE A 254 -6.99 -8.52 -26.91
CA PHE A 254 -5.78 -8.19 -26.15
C PHE A 254 -4.97 -9.44 -25.75
N ALA A 255 -5.65 -10.42 -25.12
CA ALA A 255 -5.01 -11.65 -24.67
C ALA A 255 -4.40 -12.46 -25.82
N LEU A 256 -5.10 -12.54 -26.96
CA LEU A 256 -4.62 -13.22 -28.14
C LEU A 256 -3.33 -12.60 -28.70
N ARG A 257 -3.28 -11.26 -28.77
CA ARG A 257 -2.05 -10.56 -29.21
C ARG A 257 -0.85 -10.88 -28.32
N GLN A 258 -1.05 -11.01 -27.02
CA GLN A 258 0.02 -11.37 -26.08
C GLN A 258 0.42 -12.84 -26.23
N TYR A 259 -0.54 -13.73 -26.42
CA TYR A 259 -0.29 -15.14 -26.62
C TYR A 259 0.52 -15.42 -27.91
N LYS A 260 0.17 -14.77 -29.01
CA LYS A 260 0.94 -14.86 -30.27
C LYS A 260 2.38 -14.39 -30.09
N LYS A 261 2.59 -13.28 -29.35
CA LYS A 261 3.96 -12.82 -29.04
C LYS A 261 4.73 -13.80 -28.18
N TYR A 262 4.08 -14.43 -27.20
CA TYR A 262 4.67 -15.50 -26.40
C TYR A 262 5.11 -16.69 -27.28
N LYS A 263 4.24 -17.19 -28.12
CA LYS A 263 4.56 -18.30 -29.02
C LYS A 263 5.76 -18.01 -29.96
N LEU A 264 5.86 -16.76 -30.44
CA LEU A 264 7.01 -16.32 -31.25
C LEU A 264 8.32 -16.19 -30.45
N ALA A 265 8.23 -15.98 -29.13
CA ALA A 265 9.40 -15.84 -28.27
C ALA A 265 9.86 -17.16 -27.64
N ALA A 266 8.96 -18.14 -27.56
CA ALA A 266 9.21 -19.44 -26.94
C ALA A 266 9.67 -20.52 -27.92
N GLY A 267 9.57 -20.30 -29.22
CA GLY A 267 9.98 -21.25 -30.22
C GLY A 267 9.86 -20.79 -31.58
#